data_fe55deb5777a0cd025ed2680e0cfabfb
#
_entry.id   fe55deb5777a0cd025ed2680e0cfabfb
#
_cell.length_a   1.000
_cell.length_b   1.000
_cell.length_c   1.000
_cell.angle_alpha   90.00
_cell.angle_beta   90.00
_cell.angle_gamma   90.00
#
_symmetry.space_group_name_H-M   'P 1'
#
loop_
_entity.id
_entity.type
_entity.pdbx_description
1 polymer ?
#
loop_
_entity_poly.entity_id
_entity_poly.type
_entity_poly.pdbx_seq_one_letter_code
_entity_poly.pdbx_strand_id
1 'polypeptide(L)'
;MNIMYLSLYGVAAVVLVVVFIRTCLERDKMTRIVCLTEMLALICVVTYSVNFITDNYMAMSVATSIMMAAQDFALVALLTYTGVFTRLANRITRTAVVLCIFAAMVDSVVFIINIFNETALKYSLNKCGGVYVLGYEGELWFGIHAIMNMVIVASVSYTHLTLPTILRV
;
A
#
# COMPACT_ATOMS: atom_id res chain seq x y z
N MET A 1 19.95 -6.46 15.05
CA MET A 1 19.33 -6.39 13.72
C MET A 1 18.05 -5.54 13.74
N ASN A 2 17.16 -5.69 14.72
CA ASN A 2 15.90 -4.91 14.79
C ASN A 2 16.08 -3.41 14.93
N ILE A 3 17.08 -2.95 15.68
CA ILE A 3 17.32 -1.51 15.89
C ILE A 3 17.63 -0.81 14.57
N MET A 4 18.39 -1.45 13.69
CA MET A 4 18.73 -0.89 12.37
C MET A 4 17.48 -0.76 11.48
N TYR A 5 16.64 -1.80 11.41
CA TYR A 5 15.40 -1.71 10.64
C TYR A 5 14.42 -0.71 11.25
N LEU A 6 14.27 -0.72 12.57
CA LEU A 6 13.39 0.23 13.26
C LEU A 6 13.84 1.68 13.06
N SER A 7 15.16 1.95 13.07
CA SER A 7 15.69 3.29 12.79
C SER A 7 15.43 3.70 11.33
N LEU A 8 15.58 2.78 10.37
CA LEU A 8 15.28 3.04 8.95
C LEU A 8 13.81 3.40 8.75
N TYR A 9 12.89 2.60 9.31
CA TYR A 9 11.46 2.89 9.23
C TYR A 9 11.07 4.15 9.99
N GLY A 10 11.73 4.43 11.12
CA GLY A 10 11.55 5.68 11.86
C GLY A 10 11.93 6.90 11.03
N VAL A 11 13.08 6.86 10.35
CA VAL A 11 13.50 7.94 9.42
C VAL A 11 12.50 8.08 8.26
N ALA A 12 12.08 6.96 7.66
CA ALA A 12 11.09 6.99 6.58
C ALA A 12 9.76 7.59 7.04
N ALA A 13 9.28 7.25 8.24
CA ALA A 13 8.07 7.81 8.81
C ALA A 13 8.20 9.33 9.03
N VAL A 14 9.31 9.81 9.58
CA VAL A 14 9.57 11.25 9.77
C VAL A 14 9.57 11.99 8.43
N VAL A 15 10.26 11.45 7.42
CA VAL A 15 10.27 12.05 6.07
C VAL A 15 8.86 12.12 5.50
N LEU A 16 8.09 11.04 5.57
CA LEU A 16 6.70 11.00 5.10
C LEU A 16 5.81 12.01 5.83
N VAL A 17 5.95 12.16 7.16
CA VAL A 17 5.20 13.16 7.93
C VAL A 17 5.53 14.58 7.47
N VAL A 18 6.81 14.90 7.26
CA VAL A 18 7.24 16.23 6.78
C VAL A 18 6.67 16.51 5.40
N VAL A 19 6.76 15.55 4.47
CA VAL A 19 6.21 15.69 3.11
C VAL A 19 4.69 15.83 3.17
N PHE A 20 4.00 14.99 3.95
CA PHE A 20 2.55 15.05 4.15
C PHE A 20 2.07 16.42 4.66
N ILE A 21 2.73 16.96 5.70
CA ILE A 21 2.40 18.28 6.23
C ILE A 21 2.57 19.36 5.15
N ARG A 22 3.67 19.30 4.39
CA ARG A 22 3.93 20.24 3.30
C ARG A 22 2.85 20.14 2.22
N THR A 23 2.51 18.93 1.80
CA THR A 23 1.48 18.66 0.79
C THR A 23 0.10 19.13 1.25
N CYS A 24 -0.25 18.93 2.51
CA CYS A 24 -1.54 19.38 3.06
C CYS A 24 -1.72 20.90 3.10
N LEU A 25 -0.63 21.67 3.06
CA LEU A 25 -0.70 23.13 3.00
C LEU A 25 -1.11 23.66 1.61
N GLU A 26 -0.95 22.84 0.58
CA GLU A 26 -1.37 23.16 -0.79
C GLU A 26 -2.84 22.76 -1.00
N ARG A 27 -3.67 23.65 -1.57
CA ARG A 27 -5.13 23.47 -1.65
C ARG A 27 -5.66 22.94 -2.99
N ASP A 28 -4.79 22.46 -3.86
CA ASP A 28 -5.20 21.97 -5.18
C ASP A 28 -5.83 20.56 -5.12
N LYS A 29 -6.67 20.23 -6.10
CA LYS A 29 -7.33 18.90 -6.20
C LYS A 29 -6.33 17.77 -6.38
N MET A 30 -5.27 17.99 -7.15
CA MET A 30 -4.21 17.02 -7.37
C MET A 30 -3.46 16.73 -6.07
N THR A 31 -3.16 17.75 -5.32
CA THR A 31 -2.48 17.69 -4.03
C THR A 31 -3.25 16.85 -3.01
N ARG A 32 -4.60 16.88 -3.04
CA ARG A 32 -5.41 16.02 -2.15
C ARG A 32 -5.22 14.52 -2.41
N ILE A 33 -5.05 14.12 -3.66
CA ILE A 33 -4.83 12.71 -4.02
C ILE A 33 -3.41 12.29 -3.56
N VAL A 34 -2.42 13.16 -3.76
CA VAL A 34 -1.04 12.94 -3.28
C VAL A 34 -1.04 12.83 -1.76
N CYS A 35 -1.70 13.75 -1.05
CA CYS A 35 -1.84 13.75 0.40
C CYS A 35 -2.46 12.43 0.91
N LEU A 36 -3.50 11.92 0.23
CA LEU A 36 -4.09 10.61 0.55
C LEU A 36 -3.08 9.46 0.35
N THR A 37 -2.32 9.48 -0.74
CA THR A 37 -1.30 8.46 -1.02
C THR A 37 -0.20 8.48 0.04
N GLU A 38 0.27 9.66 0.44
CA GLU A 38 1.29 9.83 1.48
C GLU A 38 0.79 9.37 2.86
N MET A 39 -0.46 9.67 3.20
CA MET A 39 -1.08 9.19 4.43
C MET A 39 -1.16 7.66 4.47
N LEU A 40 -1.58 7.04 3.37
CA LEU A 40 -1.65 5.58 3.26
C LEU A 40 -0.24 4.94 3.32
N ALA A 41 0.76 5.55 2.66
CA ALA A 41 2.15 5.12 2.76
C ALA A 41 2.68 5.22 4.19
N LEU A 42 2.33 6.28 4.92
CA LEU A 42 2.68 6.43 6.33
C LEU A 42 2.05 5.33 7.19
N ILE A 43 0.78 5.00 6.96
CA ILE A 43 0.10 3.88 7.62
C ILE A 43 0.85 2.58 7.35
N CYS A 44 1.26 2.29 6.11
CA CYS A 44 2.05 1.11 5.78
C CYS A 44 3.37 1.05 6.57
N VAL A 45 4.11 2.15 6.62
CA VAL A 45 5.40 2.21 7.34
C VAL A 45 5.21 2.00 8.84
N VAL A 46 4.22 2.64 9.44
CA VAL A 46 3.94 2.54 10.88
C VAL A 46 3.47 1.13 11.24
N THR A 47 2.53 0.57 10.50
CA THR A 47 2.01 -0.78 10.77
C THR A 47 3.06 -1.86 10.54
N TYR A 48 3.90 -1.72 9.50
CA TYR A 48 5.01 -2.65 9.30
C TYR A 48 6.03 -2.59 10.44
N SER A 49 6.26 -1.40 11.02
CA SER A 49 7.17 -1.23 12.16
C SER A 49 6.72 -1.99 13.42
N VAL A 50 5.43 -2.27 13.57
CA VAL A 50 4.89 -3.07 14.68
C VAL A 50 5.54 -4.46 14.74
N ASN A 51 5.84 -5.06 13.58
CA ASN A 51 6.49 -6.37 13.49
C ASN A 51 7.89 -6.41 14.11
N PHE A 52 8.54 -5.25 14.32
CA PHE A 52 9.85 -5.14 14.94
C PHE A 52 9.80 -4.76 16.42
N ILE A 53 8.63 -4.35 16.92
CA ILE A 53 8.45 -3.80 18.27
C ILE A 53 7.81 -4.82 19.21
N THR A 54 6.92 -5.67 18.68
CA THR A 54 6.11 -6.59 19.49
C THR A 54 6.29 -8.05 19.09
N ASP A 55 6.19 -8.94 20.06
CA ASP A 55 6.15 -10.39 19.87
C ASP A 55 4.71 -10.91 19.94
N ASN A 56 3.74 -10.02 20.06
CA ASN A 56 2.34 -10.39 20.14
C ASN A 56 1.80 -10.73 18.76
N TYR A 57 1.52 -12.02 18.54
CA TYR A 57 0.99 -12.56 17.29
C TYR A 57 -0.25 -11.81 16.77
N MET A 58 -1.22 -11.55 17.65
CA MET A 58 -2.44 -10.85 17.28
C MET A 58 -2.15 -9.41 16.81
N ALA A 59 -1.28 -8.69 17.53
CA ALA A 59 -0.90 -7.33 17.14
C ALA A 59 -0.17 -7.31 15.79
N MET A 60 0.71 -8.27 15.51
CA MET A 60 1.39 -8.41 14.22
C MET A 60 0.42 -8.76 13.10
N SER A 61 -0.52 -9.67 13.33
CA SER A 61 -1.55 -10.06 12.35
C SER A 61 -2.46 -8.88 11.99
N VAL A 62 -2.93 -8.15 12.98
CA VAL A 62 -3.76 -6.94 12.78
C VAL A 62 -2.97 -5.87 12.02
N ALA A 63 -1.74 -5.58 12.44
CA ALA A 63 -0.88 -4.59 11.78
C ALA A 63 -0.61 -4.96 10.32
N THR A 64 -0.35 -6.23 10.02
CA THR A 64 -0.13 -6.71 8.66
C THR A 64 -1.40 -6.58 7.81
N SER A 65 -2.57 -6.91 8.34
CA SER A 65 -3.83 -6.77 7.62
C SER A 65 -4.15 -5.30 7.29
N ILE A 66 -3.89 -4.38 8.24
CA ILE A 66 -4.01 -2.94 7.99
C ILE A 66 -3.00 -2.48 6.93
N MET A 67 -1.76 -2.97 6.99
CA MET A 67 -0.73 -2.66 6.00
C MET A 67 -1.15 -3.07 4.59
N MET A 68 -1.65 -4.30 4.41
CA MET A 68 -2.10 -4.79 3.09
C MET A 68 -3.26 -3.94 2.55
N ALA A 69 -4.27 -3.66 3.36
CA ALA A 69 -5.37 -2.78 2.97
C ALA A 69 -4.88 -1.35 2.59
N ALA A 70 -4.00 -0.76 3.40
CA ALA A 70 -3.46 0.56 3.12
C ALA A 70 -2.62 0.59 1.82
N GLN A 71 -1.87 -0.49 1.53
CA GLN A 71 -1.10 -0.65 0.30
C GLN A 71 -2.02 -0.66 -0.93
N ASP A 72 -3.11 -1.42 -0.91
CA ASP A 72 -4.07 -1.48 -2.01
C ASP A 72 -4.67 -0.11 -2.31
N PHE A 73 -5.14 0.59 -1.28
CA PHE A 73 -5.70 1.93 -1.46
C PHE A 73 -4.65 2.97 -1.88
N ALA A 74 -3.40 2.85 -1.43
CA ALA A 74 -2.31 3.71 -1.89
C ALA A 74 -2.05 3.53 -3.40
N LEU A 75 -2.04 2.29 -3.89
CA LEU A 75 -1.88 1.99 -5.31
C LEU A 75 -3.06 2.50 -6.14
N VAL A 76 -4.29 2.36 -5.66
CA VAL A 76 -5.49 2.92 -6.32
C VAL A 76 -5.45 4.45 -6.33
N ALA A 77 -5.02 5.09 -5.25
CA ALA A 77 -4.84 6.54 -5.20
C ALA A 77 -3.78 7.01 -6.20
N LEU A 78 -2.66 6.29 -6.31
CA LEU A 78 -1.61 6.55 -7.29
C LEU A 78 -2.11 6.38 -8.73
N LEU A 79 -2.89 5.34 -9.01
CA LEU A 79 -3.53 5.14 -10.32
C LEU A 79 -4.50 6.29 -10.64
N THR A 80 -5.27 6.73 -9.66
CA THR A 80 -6.19 7.87 -9.81
C THR A 80 -5.43 9.16 -10.10
N TYR A 81 -4.34 9.40 -9.36
CA TYR A 81 -3.45 10.55 -9.59
C TYR A 81 -2.91 10.56 -11.02
N THR A 82 -2.36 9.44 -11.48
CA THR A 82 -1.82 9.34 -12.85
C THR A 82 -2.89 9.55 -13.90
N GLY A 83 -4.09 9.00 -13.72
CA GLY A 83 -5.23 9.20 -14.63
C GLY A 83 -5.66 10.67 -14.73
N VAL A 84 -5.67 11.41 -13.63
CA VAL A 84 -5.99 12.84 -13.59
C VAL A 84 -4.86 13.68 -14.19
N PHE A 85 -3.61 13.38 -13.83
CA PHE A 85 -2.42 14.10 -14.31
C PHE A 85 -2.25 13.98 -15.81
N THR A 86 -2.47 12.81 -16.39
CA THR A 86 -2.33 12.56 -17.83
C THR A 86 -3.49 13.08 -18.66
N ARG A 87 -4.52 13.65 -18.02
CA ARG A 87 -5.78 14.05 -18.67
C ARG A 87 -6.46 12.92 -19.47
N LEU A 88 -6.02 11.68 -19.26
CA LEU A 88 -6.64 10.46 -19.82
C LEU A 88 -7.95 10.10 -19.08
N ALA A 89 -8.64 11.10 -18.53
CA ALA A 89 -9.91 10.93 -17.82
C ALA A 89 -11.06 10.59 -18.80
N ASN A 90 -10.83 9.60 -19.66
CA ASN A 90 -11.86 9.02 -20.49
C ASN A 90 -12.72 8.03 -19.68
N ARG A 91 -13.80 7.56 -20.30
CA ARG A 91 -14.74 6.62 -19.68
C ARG A 91 -14.04 5.33 -19.22
N ILE A 92 -13.07 4.83 -19.98
CA ILE A 92 -12.32 3.60 -19.70
C ILE A 92 -11.50 3.74 -18.43
N THR A 93 -10.76 4.83 -18.27
CA THR A 93 -9.93 5.09 -17.09
C THR A 93 -10.79 5.21 -15.83
N ARG A 94 -11.94 5.88 -15.90
CA ARG A 94 -12.87 5.98 -14.76
C ARG A 94 -13.41 4.61 -14.36
N THR A 95 -13.82 3.79 -15.34
CA THR A 95 -14.30 2.43 -15.06
C THR A 95 -13.19 1.58 -14.44
N ALA A 96 -11.96 1.64 -14.95
CA ALA A 96 -10.82 0.92 -14.39
C ALA A 96 -10.55 1.32 -12.94
N VAL A 97 -10.55 2.62 -12.61
CA VAL A 97 -10.37 3.10 -11.24
C VAL A 97 -11.47 2.59 -10.32
N VAL A 98 -12.74 2.63 -10.75
CA VAL A 98 -13.88 2.11 -9.95
C VAL A 98 -13.73 0.61 -9.70
N LEU A 99 -13.34 -0.16 -10.71
CA LEU A 99 -13.09 -1.60 -10.55
C LEU A 99 -11.92 -1.88 -9.59
N CYS A 100 -10.84 -1.10 -9.67
CA CYS A 100 -9.72 -1.21 -8.74
C CYS A 100 -10.11 -0.85 -7.31
N ILE A 101 -10.95 0.18 -7.11
CA ILE A 101 -11.47 0.52 -5.77
C ILE A 101 -12.31 -0.64 -5.23
N PHE A 102 -13.18 -1.21 -6.05
CA PHE A 102 -14.00 -2.35 -5.62
C PHE A 102 -13.14 -3.57 -5.28
N ALA A 103 -12.14 -3.88 -6.10
CA ALA A 103 -11.20 -4.97 -5.84
C ALA A 103 -10.42 -4.73 -4.54
N ALA A 104 -9.90 -3.52 -4.31
CA ALA A 104 -9.21 -3.15 -3.07
C ALA A 104 -10.10 -3.27 -1.83
N MET A 105 -11.40 -2.92 -1.95
CA MET A 105 -12.35 -3.12 -0.84
C MET A 105 -12.57 -4.60 -0.53
N VAL A 106 -12.76 -5.43 -1.55
CA VAL A 106 -12.94 -6.89 -1.37
C VAL A 106 -11.68 -7.49 -0.73
N ASP A 107 -10.51 -7.14 -1.25
CA ASP A 107 -9.23 -7.63 -0.74
C ASP A 107 -8.99 -7.21 0.72
N SER A 108 -9.26 -5.94 1.06
CA SER A 108 -9.20 -5.45 2.44
C SER A 108 -10.12 -6.24 3.40
N VAL A 109 -11.34 -6.58 2.96
CA VAL A 109 -12.27 -7.40 3.76
C VAL A 109 -11.69 -8.79 3.98
N VAL A 110 -11.09 -9.41 2.96
CA VAL A 110 -10.45 -10.71 3.09
C VAL A 110 -9.29 -10.66 4.09
N PHE A 111 -8.43 -9.64 4.05
CA PHE A 111 -7.35 -9.50 5.03
C PHE A 111 -7.84 -9.22 6.45
N ILE A 112 -8.96 -8.50 6.62
CA ILE A 112 -9.59 -8.32 7.93
C ILE A 112 -10.12 -9.67 8.46
N ILE A 113 -10.80 -10.45 7.62
CA ILE A 113 -11.31 -11.77 7.99
C ILE A 113 -10.13 -12.73 8.27
N ASN A 114 -9.02 -12.58 7.56
CA ASN A 114 -7.82 -13.39 7.74
C ASN A 114 -7.21 -13.30 9.15
N ILE A 115 -7.45 -12.22 9.88
CA ILE A 115 -7.03 -12.10 11.30
C ILE A 115 -7.60 -13.24 12.15
N PHE A 116 -8.77 -13.76 11.78
CA PHE A 116 -9.50 -14.79 12.55
C PHE A 116 -9.38 -16.20 11.98
N ASN A 117 -9.18 -16.36 10.68
CA ASN A 117 -9.29 -17.67 10.02
C ASN A 117 -8.06 -18.08 9.19
N GLU A 118 -7.07 -17.21 9.03
CA GLU A 118 -5.80 -17.49 8.31
C GLU A 118 -5.99 -18.08 6.90
N THR A 119 -7.03 -17.64 6.17
CA THR A 119 -7.36 -18.19 4.84
C THR A 119 -6.57 -17.54 3.70
N ALA A 120 -6.10 -16.31 3.87
CA ALA A 120 -5.32 -15.59 2.86
C ALA A 120 -3.82 -15.66 3.14
N LEU A 121 -3.43 -15.57 4.40
CA LEU A 121 -2.06 -15.68 4.89
C LEU A 121 -2.04 -16.52 6.14
N LYS A 122 -1.20 -17.54 6.16
CA LYS A 122 -0.82 -18.23 7.38
C LYS A 122 0.39 -17.55 7.99
N TYR A 123 0.24 -17.17 9.23
CA TYR A 123 1.32 -16.54 9.97
C TYR A 123 2.09 -17.59 10.77
N SER A 124 3.41 -17.65 10.59
CA SER A 124 4.29 -18.45 11.43
C SER A 124 5.25 -17.52 12.17
N LEU A 125 5.31 -17.66 13.49
CA LEU A 125 6.26 -16.93 14.33
C LEU A 125 7.58 -17.72 14.33
N ASN A 126 8.51 -17.31 13.48
CA ASN A 126 9.84 -17.92 13.40
C ASN A 126 10.86 -17.10 14.21
N LYS A 127 11.60 -17.78 15.07
CA LYS A 127 12.67 -17.14 15.85
C LYS A 127 13.97 -17.17 15.07
N CYS A 128 14.32 -16.07 14.41
CA CYS A 128 15.59 -15.89 13.71
C CYS A 128 16.50 -14.96 14.50
N GLY A 129 17.65 -15.47 14.99
CA GLY A 129 18.65 -14.64 15.67
C GLY A 129 18.15 -13.95 16.94
N GLY A 130 17.23 -14.57 17.68
CA GLY A 130 16.65 -14.01 18.90
C GLY A 130 15.46 -13.05 18.68
N VAL A 131 15.06 -12.86 17.44
CA VAL A 131 13.95 -12.00 17.03
C VAL A 131 12.84 -12.85 16.44
N TYR A 132 11.60 -12.53 16.79
CA TYR A 132 10.44 -13.11 16.14
C TYR A 132 10.25 -12.43 14.79
N VAL A 133 10.19 -13.23 13.73
CA VAL A 133 9.87 -12.78 12.36
C VAL A 133 8.56 -13.43 11.98
N LEU A 134 7.60 -12.62 11.57
CA LEU A 134 6.38 -13.13 11.01
C LEU A 134 6.71 -13.71 9.63
N GLY A 135 6.65 -15.05 9.52
CA GLY A 135 6.74 -15.74 8.23
C GLY A 135 5.35 -15.78 7.61
N TYR A 136 5.29 -15.59 6.30
CA TYR A 136 4.06 -15.72 5.53
C TYR A 136 4.13 -16.99 4.69
N GLU A 137 3.15 -17.85 4.86
CA GLU A 137 2.84 -18.87 3.87
C GLU A 137 1.65 -18.35 3.08
N GLY A 138 1.90 -17.90 1.84
CA GLY A 138 0.86 -17.32 0.99
C GLY A 138 -0.07 -18.39 0.45
N GLU A 139 -1.34 -18.30 0.80
CA GLU A 139 -2.41 -19.06 0.16
C GLU A 139 -2.78 -18.43 -1.20
N LEU A 140 -3.68 -19.09 -1.94
CA LEU A 140 -4.12 -18.64 -3.26
C LEU A 140 -4.54 -17.17 -3.29
N TRP A 141 -5.20 -16.70 -2.24
CA TRP A 141 -5.67 -15.31 -2.16
C TRP A 141 -4.53 -14.30 -2.11
N PHE A 142 -3.46 -14.61 -1.40
CA PHE A 142 -2.26 -13.76 -1.40
C PHE A 142 -1.64 -13.67 -2.81
N GLY A 143 -1.69 -14.75 -3.57
CA GLY A 143 -1.27 -14.73 -4.98
C GLY A 143 -2.14 -13.80 -5.83
N ILE A 144 -3.47 -13.79 -5.63
CA ILE A 144 -4.40 -12.89 -6.30
C ILE A 144 -4.10 -11.43 -5.95
N HIS A 145 -3.91 -11.12 -4.65
CA HIS A 145 -3.49 -9.81 -4.16
C HIS A 145 -2.19 -9.33 -4.83
N ALA A 146 -1.17 -10.18 -4.86
CA ALA A 146 0.11 -9.83 -5.49
C ALA A 146 -0.03 -9.54 -6.99
N ILE A 147 -0.82 -10.34 -7.72
CA ILE A 147 -1.08 -10.13 -9.15
C ILE A 147 -1.85 -8.81 -9.36
N MET A 148 -2.88 -8.54 -8.56
CA MET A 148 -3.65 -7.30 -8.63
C MET A 148 -2.74 -6.08 -8.46
N ASN A 149 -1.89 -6.09 -7.43
CA ASN A 149 -0.94 -5.01 -7.18
C ASN A 149 0.08 -4.84 -8.31
N MET A 150 0.61 -5.93 -8.87
CA MET A 150 1.50 -5.87 -10.04
C MET A 150 0.81 -5.25 -11.26
N VAL A 151 -0.45 -5.59 -11.53
CA VAL A 151 -1.22 -5.02 -12.65
C VAL A 151 -1.42 -3.51 -12.45
N ILE A 152 -1.74 -3.07 -11.24
CA ILE A 152 -1.90 -1.63 -10.94
C ILE A 152 -0.56 -0.90 -11.13
N VAL A 153 0.53 -1.41 -10.58
CA VAL A 153 1.89 -0.83 -10.72
C VAL A 153 2.31 -0.77 -12.19
N ALA A 154 2.10 -1.83 -12.96
CA ALA A 154 2.38 -1.84 -14.38
C ALA A 154 1.56 -0.79 -15.15
N SER A 155 0.27 -0.63 -14.80
CA SER A 155 -0.61 0.38 -15.40
C SER A 155 -0.13 1.80 -15.11
N VAL A 156 0.29 2.09 -13.86
CA VAL A 156 0.89 3.37 -13.47
C VAL A 156 2.18 3.62 -14.24
N SER A 157 3.06 2.64 -14.30
CA SER A 157 4.35 2.74 -14.99
C SER A 157 4.16 2.97 -16.49
N TYR A 158 3.24 2.26 -17.12
CA TYR A 158 2.90 2.45 -18.54
C TYR A 158 2.42 3.88 -18.83
N THR A 159 1.55 4.43 -18.00
CA THR A 159 1.07 5.80 -18.17
C THR A 159 2.19 6.83 -18.04
N HIS A 160 3.15 6.63 -17.15
CA HIS A 160 4.31 7.52 -17.02
C HIS A 160 5.27 7.43 -18.22
N LEU A 161 5.48 6.26 -18.77
CA LEU A 161 6.39 6.06 -19.92
C LEU A 161 5.80 6.63 -21.23
N THR A 162 4.49 6.61 -21.39
CA THR A 162 3.83 7.10 -22.62
C THR A 162 3.59 8.61 -22.64
N LEU A 163 3.65 9.29 -21.49
CA LEU A 163 3.48 10.74 -21.37
C LEU A 163 4.47 11.56 -22.23
N PRO A 164 5.78 11.28 -22.25
CA PRO A 164 6.73 12.07 -23.05
C PRO A 164 6.50 12.01 -24.55
N THR A 165 5.89 10.92 -25.04
CA THR A 165 5.58 10.74 -26.48
C THR A 165 4.35 11.52 -26.90
N ILE A 166 3.35 11.69 -26.03
CA ILE A 166 2.12 12.42 -26.35
C ILE A 166 2.33 13.96 -26.30
N LEU A 167 3.27 14.42 -25.47
CA LEU A 167 3.60 15.85 -25.35
C LEU A 167 4.52 16.38 -26.46
N ARG A 168 5.08 15.49 -27.32
CA ARG A 168 5.93 15.87 -28.46
C ARG A 168 5.18 16.03 -29.77
N VAL A 169 3.89 15.83 -29.79
CA VAL A 169 3.00 16.05 -30.94
C VAL A 169 2.18 17.31 -30.73
#